data_fdd3c3aabc7b50915362887aa2042f32
#
_entry.id   fdd3c3aabc7b50915362887aa2042f32
#
_cell.length_a   1.000
_cell.length_b   1.000
_cell.length_c   1.000
_cell.angle_alpha   90.00
_cell.angle_beta   90.00
_cell.angle_gamma   90.00
#
_symmetry.space_group_name_H-M   'P 1'
#
loop_
_entity.id
_entity.type
_entity.pdbx_description
1 polymer ?
#
loop_
_entity_poly.entity_id
_entity_poly.type
_entity_poly.pdbx_seq_one_letter_code
_entity_poly.pdbx_strand_id
1 'polypeptide(L)'
;DFHVMKVPLNMYRDEIELYPSAEVVMESIAPNYITGMIYGCLVQAYASEHNARMMAMKAATDSAESLIKELSVVYNRARQAAITQEITEVCGGARAQQSK
;
A
#
# COMPACT_ATOMS: atom_id res chain seq x y z
N ASP A 1 -31.70 30.87 6.24
CA ASP A 1 -32.57 30.44 7.32
C ASP A 1 -33.25 29.14 6.95
N PHE A 2 -32.62 28.05 7.31
CA PHE A 2 -33.23 26.71 7.23
C PHE A 2 -34.25 26.64 8.39
N HIS A 3 -35.48 26.95 8.11
CA HIS A 3 -36.56 26.55 8.98
C HIS A 3 -36.65 25.03 8.94
N VAL A 4 -35.98 24.37 9.87
CA VAL A 4 -36.25 22.98 10.17
C VAL A 4 -37.66 22.92 10.71
N MET A 5 -38.60 22.63 9.83
CA MET A 5 -39.97 22.33 10.20
C MET A 5 -39.91 21.14 11.18
N LYS A 6 -40.11 21.41 12.47
CA LYS A 6 -40.31 20.38 13.48
C LYS A 6 -41.64 19.71 13.19
N VAL A 7 -41.60 18.74 12.28
CA VAL A 7 -42.75 17.85 12.08
C VAL A 7 -42.83 16.96 13.31
N PRO A 8 -43.93 16.97 14.07
CA PRO A 8 -44.05 16.09 15.23
C PRO A 8 -43.88 14.63 14.80
N LEU A 9 -43.11 13.89 15.56
CA LEU A 9 -42.75 12.47 15.29
C LEU A 9 -43.98 11.57 15.04
N ASN A 10 -45.15 11.96 15.54
CA ASN A 10 -46.40 11.25 15.30
C ASN A 10 -46.97 11.44 13.89
N MET A 11 -46.72 12.56 13.23
CA MET A 11 -47.18 12.77 11.85
C MET A 11 -46.33 12.00 10.84
N TYR A 12 -45.09 11.72 11.15
CA TYR A 12 -44.20 10.94 10.29
C TYR A 12 -44.61 9.48 10.19
N ARG A 13 -45.31 8.96 11.21
CA ARG A 13 -45.75 7.56 11.22
C ARG A 13 -46.97 7.30 10.36
N ASP A 14 -47.84 8.34 10.23
CA ASP A 14 -49.11 8.20 9.52
C ASP A 14 -48.99 8.42 8.01
N GLU A 15 -47.88 9.08 7.55
CA GLU A 15 -47.68 9.34 6.13
C GLU A 15 -46.90 8.25 5.41
N ILE A 16 -46.25 7.30 6.13
CA ILE A 16 -45.54 6.19 5.54
C ILE A 16 -46.49 5.04 5.32
N GLU A 17 -46.98 4.90 4.09
CA GLU A 17 -47.78 3.74 3.66
C GLU A 17 -46.83 2.55 3.48
N LEU A 18 -46.77 1.66 4.50
CA LEU A 18 -46.09 0.40 4.46
C LEU A 18 -47.09 -0.70 4.10
N TYR A 19 -46.90 -1.30 2.95
CA TYR A 19 -47.77 -2.37 2.46
C TYR A 19 -47.06 -3.73 2.53
N PRO A 20 -47.65 -4.79 3.15
CA PRO A 20 -48.92 -4.84 3.88
C PRO A 20 -48.83 -4.34 5.33
N SER A 21 -47.67 -4.37 5.97
CA SER A 21 -47.46 -3.83 7.33
C SER A 21 -46.00 -3.50 7.59
N ALA A 22 -45.70 -2.67 8.61
CA ALA A 22 -44.35 -2.33 8.98
C ALA A 22 -43.50 -3.54 9.36
N GLU A 23 -44.06 -4.52 10.04
CA GLU A 23 -43.36 -5.74 10.44
C GLU A 23 -42.93 -6.57 9.25
N VAL A 24 -43.83 -6.81 8.28
CA VAL A 24 -43.53 -7.57 7.06
C VAL A 24 -42.46 -6.86 6.20
N VAL A 25 -42.54 -5.55 6.09
CA VAL A 25 -41.54 -4.76 5.37
C VAL A 25 -40.18 -4.84 6.06
N MET A 26 -40.15 -4.78 7.39
CA MET A 26 -38.89 -4.90 8.16
C MET A 26 -38.29 -6.30 8.03
N GLU A 27 -39.10 -7.35 8.07
CA GLU A 27 -38.65 -8.73 7.83
C GLU A 27 -38.07 -8.92 6.42
N SER A 28 -38.57 -8.20 5.44
CA SER A 28 -38.06 -8.23 4.07
C SER A 28 -36.80 -7.40 3.87
N ILE A 29 -36.70 -6.27 4.53
CA ILE A 29 -35.58 -5.33 4.39
C ILE A 29 -34.37 -5.74 5.24
N ALA A 30 -34.59 -6.27 6.45
CA ALA A 30 -33.51 -6.59 7.39
C ALA A 30 -32.47 -7.57 6.81
N PRO A 31 -32.85 -8.68 6.14
CA PRO A 31 -31.87 -9.56 5.50
C PRO A 31 -31.05 -8.88 4.41
N ASN A 32 -31.69 -8.05 3.59
CA ASN A 32 -31.01 -7.29 2.54
C ASN A 32 -30.03 -6.27 3.10
N TYR A 33 -30.40 -5.58 4.17
CA TYR A 33 -29.54 -4.64 4.86
C TYR A 33 -28.29 -5.32 5.46
N ILE A 34 -28.47 -6.44 6.15
CA ILE A 34 -27.38 -7.23 6.73
C ILE A 34 -26.46 -7.77 5.64
N THR A 35 -27.01 -8.30 4.57
CA THR A 35 -26.26 -8.78 3.41
C THR A 35 -25.43 -7.66 2.78
N GLY A 36 -26.03 -6.49 2.62
CA GLY A 36 -25.34 -5.30 2.10
C GLY A 36 -24.20 -4.83 3.01
N MET A 37 -24.39 -4.85 4.33
CA MET A 37 -23.35 -4.52 5.29
C MET A 37 -22.18 -5.51 5.24
N ILE A 38 -22.47 -6.81 5.22
CA ILE A 38 -21.43 -7.85 5.14
C ILE A 38 -20.67 -7.72 3.84
N TYR A 39 -21.35 -7.52 2.72
CA TYR A 39 -20.73 -7.30 1.43
C TYR A 39 -19.83 -6.05 1.44
N GLY A 40 -20.29 -4.95 1.98
CA GLY A 40 -19.51 -3.72 2.13
C GLY A 40 -18.24 -3.92 2.96
N CYS A 41 -18.35 -4.65 4.08
CA CYS A 41 -17.20 -5.00 4.92
C CYS A 41 -16.18 -5.87 4.17
N LEU A 42 -16.66 -6.86 3.41
CA LEU A 42 -15.78 -7.74 2.62
C LEU A 42 -15.05 -6.96 1.51
N VAL A 43 -15.76 -6.10 0.80
CA VAL A 43 -15.16 -5.25 -0.24
C VAL A 43 -14.12 -4.30 0.37
N GLN A 44 -14.43 -3.69 1.50
CA GLN A 44 -13.50 -2.80 2.19
C GLN A 44 -12.27 -3.55 2.70
N ALA A 45 -12.43 -4.73 3.27
CA ALA A 45 -11.32 -5.57 3.71
C ALA A 45 -10.43 -5.98 2.53
N TYR A 46 -11.02 -6.38 1.42
CA TYR A 46 -10.31 -6.71 0.20
C TYR A 46 -9.52 -5.52 -0.37
N ALA A 47 -10.15 -4.37 -0.49
CA ALA A 47 -9.50 -3.15 -0.96
C ALA A 47 -8.35 -2.71 -0.04
N SER A 48 -8.56 -2.81 1.28
CA SER A 48 -7.55 -2.49 2.28
C SER A 48 -6.34 -3.43 2.20
N GLU A 49 -6.57 -4.74 2.02
CA GLU A 49 -5.50 -5.72 1.84
C GLU A 49 -4.68 -5.43 0.57
N HIS A 50 -5.34 -5.16 -0.54
CA HIS A 50 -4.66 -4.81 -1.78
C HIS A 50 -3.84 -3.52 -1.66
N ASN A 51 -4.39 -2.51 -1.01
CA ASN A 51 -3.67 -1.26 -0.78
C ASN A 51 -2.44 -1.46 0.12
N ALA A 52 -2.58 -2.21 1.20
CA ALA A 52 -1.46 -2.54 2.08
C ALA A 52 -0.37 -3.33 1.34
N ARG A 53 -0.75 -4.30 0.52
CA ARG A 53 0.18 -5.07 -0.33
C ARG A 53 0.91 -4.17 -1.31
N MET A 54 0.21 -3.28 -1.99
CA MET A 54 0.81 -2.35 -2.94
C MET A 54 1.81 -1.41 -2.25
N MET A 55 1.48 -0.88 -1.08
CA MET A 55 2.39 -0.05 -0.31
C MET A 55 3.62 -0.81 0.18
N ALA A 56 3.44 -2.04 0.65
CA ALA A 56 4.54 -2.91 1.07
C ALA A 56 5.48 -3.25 -0.11
N MET A 57 4.93 -3.56 -1.28
CA MET A 57 5.71 -3.83 -2.48
C MET A 57 6.47 -2.59 -2.97
N LYS A 58 5.85 -1.43 -2.90
CA LYS A 58 6.52 -0.17 -3.23
C LYS A 58 7.69 0.11 -2.28
N ALA A 59 7.47 -0.02 -0.98
CA ALA A 59 8.54 0.15 0.00
C ALA A 59 9.68 -0.85 -0.20
N ALA A 60 9.37 -2.10 -0.54
CA ALA A 60 10.37 -3.11 -0.87
C ALA A 60 11.17 -2.73 -2.12
N THR A 61 10.53 -2.21 -3.15
CA THR A 61 11.19 -1.74 -4.38
C THR A 61 12.13 -0.57 -4.09
N ASP A 62 11.65 0.43 -3.34
CA ASP A 62 12.46 1.59 -2.96
C ASP A 62 13.70 1.17 -2.14
N SER A 63 13.54 0.20 -1.23
CA SER A 63 14.64 -0.38 -0.46
C SER A 63 15.63 -1.13 -1.34
N ALA A 64 15.14 -1.91 -2.30
CA ALA A 64 15.98 -2.64 -3.24
C ALA A 64 16.80 -1.68 -4.13
N GLU A 65 16.19 -0.61 -4.62
CA GLU A 65 16.91 0.41 -5.39
C GLU A 65 18.02 1.09 -4.57
N SER A 66 17.75 1.37 -3.30
CA SER A 66 18.75 1.93 -2.39
C SER A 66 19.92 0.97 -2.18
N LEU A 67 19.63 -0.31 -1.95
CA LEU A 67 20.67 -1.36 -1.84
C LEU A 67 21.49 -1.52 -3.10
N ILE A 68 20.87 -1.46 -4.27
CA ILE A 68 21.60 -1.53 -5.55
C ILE A 68 22.57 -0.37 -5.69
N LYS A 69 22.18 0.84 -5.31
CA LYS A 69 23.05 2.02 -5.33
C LYS A 69 24.25 1.84 -4.39
N GLU A 70 24.00 1.40 -3.16
CA GLU A 70 25.06 1.14 -2.18
C GLU A 70 26.05 0.06 -2.67
N LEU A 71 25.52 -1.05 -3.16
CA LEU A 71 26.33 -2.15 -3.70
C LEU A 71 27.13 -1.71 -4.92
N SER A 72 26.57 -0.86 -5.78
CA SER A 72 27.29 -0.30 -6.92
C SER A 72 28.48 0.54 -6.50
N VAL A 73 28.34 1.33 -5.44
CA VAL A 73 29.45 2.11 -4.88
C VAL A 73 30.53 1.21 -4.32
N VAL A 74 30.16 0.20 -3.54
CA VAL A 74 31.08 -0.78 -2.97
C VAL A 74 31.82 -1.56 -4.07
N TYR A 75 31.08 -2.03 -5.09
CA TYR A 75 31.66 -2.72 -6.23
C TYR A 75 32.68 -1.85 -6.98
N ASN A 76 32.32 -0.62 -7.29
CA ASN A 76 33.21 0.31 -7.98
C ASN A 76 34.48 0.59 -7.16
N ARG A 77 34.34 0.75 -5.84
CA ARG A 77 35.48 0.93 -4.94
C ARG A 77 36.39 -0.29 -4.94
N ALA A 78 35.82 -1.49 -4.83
CA ALA A 78 36.60 -2.73 -4.86
C ALA A 78 37.30 -2.92 -6.21
N ARG A 79 36.61 -2.64 -7.31
CA ARG A 79 37.20 -2.70 -8.66
C ARG A 79 38.36 -1.72 -8.82
N GLN A 80 38.23 -0.48 -8.38
CA GLN A 80 39.32 0.51 -8.43
C GLN A 80 40.50 0.10 -7.57
N ALA A 81 40.28 -0.44 -6.38
CA ALA A 81 41.32 -0.95 -5.51
C ALA A 81 42.10 -2.10 -6.17
N ALA A 82 41.40 -3.05 -6.80
CA ALA A 82 42.03 -4.15 -7.52
C ALA A 82 42.86 -3.68 -8.70
N ILE A 83 42.35 -2.74 -9.51
CA ILE A 83 43.09 -2.14 -10.63
C ILE A 83 44.36 -1.39 -10.13
N THR A 84 44.25 -0.62 -9.05
CA THR A 84 45.37 0.11 -8.46
C THR A 84 46.43 -0.85 -7.95
N GLN A 85 46.02 -1.97 -7.32
CA GLN A 85 46.97 -2.99 -6.87
C GLN A 85 47.71 -3.63 -8.04
N GLU A 86 47.04 -4.02 -9.11
CA GLU A 86 47.66 -4.57 -10.31
C GLU A 86 48.65 -3.61 -10.94
N ILE A 87 48.31 -2.35 -11.08
CA ILE A 87 49.21 -1.32 -11.60
C ILE A 87 50.46 -1.16 -10.69
N THR A 88 50.25 -1.18 -9.37
CA THR A 88 51.37 -1.05 -8.42
C THR A 88 52.30 -2.23 -8.50
N GLU A 89 51.78 -3.45 -8.64
CA GLU A 89 52.57 -4.69 -8.82
C GLU A 89 53.36 -4.64 -10.12
N VAL A 90 52.74 -4.26 -11.23
CA VAL A 90 53.44 -4.12 -12.53
C VAL A 90 54.54 -3.06 -12.49
N CYS A 91 54.25 -1.91 -11.93
CA CYS A 91 55.25 -0.83 -11.78
C CYS A 91 56.39 -1.24 -10.84
N GLY A 92 56.09 -1.94 -9.75
CA GLY A 92 57.08 -2.48 -8.83
C GLY A 92 58.00 -3.50 -9.50
N GLY A 93 57.43 -4.41 -10.27
CA GLY A 93 58.18 -5.39 -11.06
C GLY A 93 59.09 -4.76 -12.12
N ALA A 94 58.60 -3.76 -12.83
CA ALA A 94 59.40 -3.02 -13.82
C ALA A 94 60.57 -2.28 -13.20
N ARG A 95 60.38 -1.63 -12.04
CA ARG A 95 61.48 -0.97 -11.30
C ARG A 95 62.54 -1.96 -10.83
N ALA A 96 62.11 -3.13 -10.33
CA ALA A 96 63.01 -4.15 -9.87
C ALA A 96 63.91 -4.73 -11.02
N GLN A 97 63.38 -4.76 -12.25
CA GLN A 97 64.16 -5.15 -13.43
C GLN A 97 65.13 -4.08 -13.90
N GLN A 98 64.81 -2.82 -13.76
CA GLN A 98 65.69 -1.72 -14.16
C GLN A 98 66.84 -1.47 -13.18
N SER A 99 66.75 -1.98 -11.97
CA SER A 99 67.81 -1.84 -10.95
C SER A 99 68.91 -2.98 -11.01
N LYS A 100 68.77 -3.91 -11.95
CA LYS A 100 69.75 -4.94 -12.27
C LYS A 100 70.54 -4.52 -13.50
#